data_69aec4f2fa69277c2677f2c4d9c87a6a
#
_entry.id   69aec4f2fa69277c2677f2c4d9c87a6a
#
_cell.length_a   1.000
_cell.length_b   1.000
_cell.length_c   1.000
_cell.angle_alpha   90.00
_cell.angle_beta   90.00
_cell.angle_gamma   90.00
#
_symmetry.space_group_name_H-M   'P 1'
#
loop_
_entity.id
_entity.type
_entity.pdbx_description
1 polymer ?
#
loop_
_entity_poly.entity_id
_entity_poly.type
_entity_poly.pdbx_seq_one_letter_code
_entity_poly.pdbx_strand_id
1 'polypeptide(L)'
;MKKVILLGRPNVGKSSLFNRLARARIAITSDVAGTTRDVNKTEINIDDRECLLIDSGGLDESSKLFAAVQKRSLAEANEADIIVFMVDGKLYADEIDKKLFYAINRLGKPTALVVNKVDGKRDEERAKDFISFGAKKLFEISVSHNSGTDELCEWIYSHLEPAKTSIDESIEDFLADFDESLLESDEGNSRFKSNIDYENKTIKVGIIGRVNVGKSSLLNALVGQNRSVVSDIAGTTIDPVNEKISVNDGNKEREIEFIDTAGIRRRGKIEGIEKYALNRTQKMLENADIAVLVLDSAEGINELDERIAGLASEFKLGVIIVLNKWDLKAQEYQDFDKEFDRMSHEIRDRFKFLAYAPIISLSATSKKRVEKLKELICAVYKNYTIKLPTSRLNEVISTATKAHPIPREHGRAVRIYYAAQFDTAAPKIALVMNKPKCLHFSYLRYLQNQLRASFELGGTPVILVPRGRGKSKEENNE
;
A
#
# COMPACT_ATOMS: atom_id res chain seq x y z
N MET A 1 -8.38 -14.96 8.83
CA MET A 1 -7.45 -13.98 9.46
C MET A 1 -6.96 -14.55 10.78
N LYS A 2 -5.63 -14.64 10.99
CA LYS A 2 -5.05 -15.18 12.23
C LYS A 2 -5.17 -14.20 13.39
N LYS A 3 -5.35 -14.72 14.59
CA LYS A 3 -5.49 -13.94 15.83
C LYS A 3 -4.16 -13.91 16.58
N VAL A 4 -3.64 -12.69 16.83
CA VAL A 4 -2.45 -12.44 17.64
C VAL A 4 -2.89 -11.86 18.98
N ILE A 5 -2.57 -12.52 20.08
CA ILE A 5 -2.97 -12.06 21.41
C ILE A 5 -1.78 -11.59 22.24
N LEU A 6 -1.94 -10.47 22.95
CA LEU A 6 -1.00 -9.95 23.93
C LEU A 6 -1.43 -10.39 25.32
N LEU A 7 -0.65 -11.24 25.97
CA LEU A 7 -0.89 -11.77 27.33
C LEU A 7 0.19 -11.30 28.30
N GLY A 8 -0.09 -11.28 29.56
CA GLY A 8 0.82 -10.91 30.65
C GLY A 8 0.10 -10.17 31.77
N ARG A 9 0.80 -9.92 32.89
CA ARG A 9 0.23 -9.20 34.05
C ARG A 9 -0.21 -7.78 33.69
N PRO A 10 -1.04 -7.13 34.56
CA PRO A 10 -1.30 -5.70 34.47
C PRO A 10 0.01 -4.89 34.48
N ASN A 11 0.03 -3.77 33.80
CA ASN A 11 1.14 -2.78 33.76
C ASN A 11 2.46 -3.25 33.12
N VAL A 12 2.54 -4.43 32.48
CA VAL A 12 3.72 -4.86 31.72
C VAL A 12 3.87 -4.13 30.37
N GLY A 13 2.84 -3.36 29.96
CA GLY A 13 2.87 -2.55 28.74
C GLY A 13 2.13 -3.15 27.54
N LYS A 14 1.21 -4.12 27.75
CA LYS A 14 0.39 -4.72 26.69
C LYS A 14 -0.36 -3.69 25.86
N SER A 15 -1.13 -2.82 26.50
CA SER A 15 -1.91 -1.77 25.81
C SER A 15 -1.03 -0.73 25.14
N SER A 16 0.19 -0.49 25.65
CA SER A 16 1.16 0.38 25.00
C SER A 16 1.70 -0.27 23.71
N LEU A 17 2.02 -1.56 23.75
CA LEU A 17 2.44 -2.31 22.56
C LEU A 17 1.29 -2.42 21.55
N PHE A 18 0.08 -2.75 22.02
CA PHE A 18 -1.14 -2.78 21.21
C PHE A 18 -1.35 -1.46 20.46
N ASN A 19 -1.37 -0.34 21.18
CA ASN A 19 -1.56 0.97 20.58
C ASN A 19 -0.44 1.35 19.60
N ARG A 20 0.78 0.93 19.87
CA ARG A 20 1.91 1.17 19.00
C ARG A 20 1.78 0.38 17.70
N LEU A 21 1.52 -0.92 17.77
CA LEU A 21 1.32 -1.78 16.60
C LEU A 21 0.09 -1.33 15.80
N ALA A 22 -1.00 -0.99 16.48
CA ALA A 22 -2.20 -0.46 15.86
C ALA A 22 -1.96 0.87 15.12
N ARG A 23 -1.23 1.83 15.73
CA ARG A 23 -0.92 3.12 15.09
C ARG A 23 0.03 3.02 13.92
N ALA A 24 1.01 2.13 14.00
CA ALA A 24 2.01 1.97 12.95
C ALA A 24 1.50 1.15 11.76
N ARG A 25 0.45 0.30 11.95
CA ARG A 25 0.10 -0.78 11.03
C ARG A 25 -1.41 -1.05 10.95
N ILE A 26 -2.25 0.00 11.08
CA ILE A 26 -3.71 -0.13 10.90
C ILE A 26 -3.98 -0.54 9.46
N ALA A 27 -4.60 -1.70 9.25
CA ALA A 27 -5.25 -2.04 7.99
C ALA A 27 -6.39 -1.04 7.75
N ILE A 28 -6.34 -0.34 6.62
CA ILE A 28 -7.36 0.62 6.23
C ILE A 28 -8.51 -0.16 5.58
N THR A 29 -9.22 -0.97 6.36
CA THR A 29 -10.46 -1.57 5.89
C THR A 29 -11.44 -1.80 7.03
N SER A 30 -12.65 -1.37 6.76
CA SER A 30 -13.92 -1.58 7.46
C SER A 30 -14.25 -0.66 8.62
N ASP A 31 -15.13 0.31 8.29
CA ASP A 31 -16.18 0.77 9.19
C ASP A 31 -17.14 -0.40 9.48
N VAL A 32 -16.88 -1.17 10.52
CA VAL A 32 -17.95 -1.79 11.28
C VAL A 32 -18.15 -0.94 12.53
N ALA A 33 -18.88 0.15 12.32
CA ALA A 33 -19.55 0.84 13.43
C ALA A 33 -20.65 -0.08 13.92
N GLY A 34 -20.43 -0.76 15.02
CA GLY A 34 -21.42 -1.60 15.66
C GLY A 34 -21.00 -2.03 17.03
N THR A 35 -21.50 -1.29 18.06
CA THR A 35 -21.60 -1.66 19.45
C THR A 35 -20.35 -1.57 20.35
N THR A 36 -20.28 -0.44 21.04
CA THR A 36 -19.92 -0.28 22.48
C THR A 36 -19.45 -1.55 23.22
N ARG A 37 -18.20 -1.48 23.76
CA ARG A 37 -17.62 -2.25 24.87
C ARG A 37 -16.57 -3.32 24.60
N ASP A 38 -16.04 -3.52 23.40
CA ASP A 38 -14.81 -4.32 23.23
C ASP A 38 -13.66 -3.45 22.69
N VAL A 39 -13.02 -2.72 23.60
CA VAL A 39 -12.01 -1.69 23.32
C VAL A 39 -10.66 -2.28 22.85
N ASN A 40 -10.50 -3.61 22.79
CA ASN A 40 -9.19 -4.25 22.78
C ASN A 40 -8.95 -5.21 21.61
N LYS A 41 -9.63 -5.02 20.49
CA LYS A 41 -9.38 -5.78 19.27
C LYS A 41 -9.25 -4.83 18.09
N THR A 42 -8.22 -5.01 17.26
CA THR A 42 -8.06 -4.23 16.03
C THR A 42 -7.40 -5.06 14.95
N GLU A 43 -7.86 -4.86 13.73
CA GLU A 43 -7.21 -5.43 12.56
C GLU A 43 -5.98 -4.61 12.22
N ILE A 44 -4.84 -5.27 12.08
CA ILE A 44 -3.58 -4.63 11.68
C ILE A 44 -3.00 -5.36 10.49
N ASN A 45 -2.25 -4.61 9.68
CA ASN A 45 -1.49 -5.16 8.58
C ASN A 45 0.01 -5.10 8.93
N ILE A 46 0.65 -6.25 9.00
CA ILE A 46 2.10 -6.35 9.16
C ILE A 46 2.68 -6.64 7.78
N ASP A 47 3.22 -5.61 7.14
CA ASP A 47 3.67 -5.57 5.75
C ASP A 47 2.53 -5.90 4.77
N ASP A 48 2.41 -7.14 4.27
CA ASP A 48 1.36 -7.61 3.36
C ASP A 48 0.43 -8.65 3.99
N ARG A 49 0.48 -8.86 5.31
CA ARG A 49 -0.30 -9.88 6.02
C ARG A 49 -1.20 -9.29 7.08
N GLU A 50 -2.47 -9.61 7.00
CA GLU A 50 -3.48 -9.15 7.94
C GLU A 50 -3.61 -10.09 9.15
N CYS A 51 -3.76 -9.49 10.33
CA CYS A 51 -4.09 -10.23 11.53
C CYS A 51 -4.98 -9.41 12.48
N LEU A 52 -5.74 -10.12 13.30
CA LEU A 52 -6.51 -9.53 14.39
C LEU A 52 -5.63 -9.47 15.64
N LEU A 53 -5.21 -8.27 16.01
CA LEU A 53 -4.48 -8.03 17.26
C LEU A 53 -5.47 -7.86 18.42
N ILE A 54 -5.21 -8.58 19.52
CA ILE A 54 -6.08 -8.63 20.71
C ILE A 54 -5.26 -8.26 21.94
N ASP A 55 -5.71 -7.25 22.70
CA ASP A 55 -5.15 -6.93 24.03
C ASP A 55 -6.01 -7.55 25.14
N SER A 56 -5.44 -8.46 25.91
CA SER A 56 -6.13 -9.07 27.05
C SER A 56 -6.30 -8.15 28.28
N GLY A 57 -5.74 -6.95 28.25
CA GLY A 57 -5.65 -6.03 29.39
C GLY A 57 -6.89 -5.15 29.66
N GLY A 58 -7.93 -5.21 28.85
CA GLY A 58 -9.12 -4.35 29.00
C GLY A 58 -10.28 -4.93 29.81
N LEU A 59 -10.08 -6.03 30.48
CA LEU A 59 -11.12 -6.71 31.20
C LEU A 59 -10.86 -6.62 32.70
N ASP A 60 -11.73 -5.87 33.37
CA ASP A 60 -11.87 -5.59 34.81
C ASP A 60 -10.82 -6.13 35.80
N GLU A 61 -10.13 -5.21 36.46
CA GLU A 61 -9.19 -5.42 37.57
C GLU A 61 -9.84 -5.95 38.87
N SER A 62 -11.13 -6.31 38.85
CA SER A 62 -11.89 -6.56 40.06
C SER A 62 -11.85 -8.00 40.62
N SER A 63 -11.16 -8.94 39.94
CA SER A 63 -11.09 -10.32 40.47
C SER A 63 -9.79 -10.60 41.23
N LYS A 64 -9.89 -10.58 42.54
CA LYS A 64 -8.81 -10.89 43.51
C LYS A 64 -8.35 -12.35 43.52
N LEU A 65 -8.73 -13.20 42.56
CA LEU A 65 -8.34 -14.61 42.55
C LEU A 65 -7.41 -14.91 41.37
N PHE A 66 -6.14 -15.10 41.65
CA PHE A 66 -5.09 -15.51 40.72
C PHE A 66 -5.49 -16.70 39.80
N ALA A 67 -6.20 -17.69 40.36
CA ALA A 67 -6.68 -18.84 39.60
C ALA A 67 -7.70 -18.47 38.49
N ALA A 68 -8.52 -17.44 38.72
CA ALA A 68 -9.48 -16.96 37.72
C ALA A 68 -8.77 -16.24 36.57
N VAL A 69 -7.75 -15.42 36.86
CA VAL A 69 -6.92 -14.73 35.86
C VAL A 69 -6.15 -15.74 35.00
N GLN A 70 -5.56 -16.75 35.65
CA GLN A 70 -4.84 -17.81 34.92
C GLN A 70 -5.77 -18.61 34.00
N LYS A 71 -6.95 -19.03 34.49
CA LYS A 71 -7.94 -19.77 33.70
C LYS A 71 -8.41 -18.95 32.50
N ARG A 72 -8.58 -17.64 32.67
CA ARG A 72 -9.00 -16.73 31.63
C ARG A 72 -7.92 -16.53 30.59
N SER A 73 -6.67 -16.24 31.00
CA SER A 73 -5.53 -16.10 30.10
C SER A 73 -5.30 -17.37 29.26
N LEU A 74 -5.50 -18.54 29.83
CA LEU A 74 -5.42 -19.81 29.13
C LEU A 74 -6.58 -20.00 28.14
N ALA A 75 -7.79 -19.58 28.46
CA ALA A 75 -8.93 -19.64 27.54
C ALA A 75 -8.71 -18.71 26.36
N GLU A 76 -8.26 -17.49 26.60
CA GLU A 76 -7.93 -16.51 25.55
C GLU A 76 -6.74 -16.99 24.67
N ALA A 77 -5.69 -17.57 25.28
CA ALA A 77 -4.58 -18.17 24.57
C ALA A 77 -5.02 -19.33 23.66
N ASN A 78 -6.02 -20.08 24.12
CA ASN A 78 -6.55 -21.20 23.34
C ASN A 78 -7.36 -20.79 22.10
N GLU A 79 -7.88 -19.58 22.08
CA GLU A 79 -8.57 -19.01 20.90
C GLU A 79 -7.64 -18.28 19.92
N ALA A 80 -6.42 -17.98 20.34
CA ALA A 80 -5.44 -17.28 19.51
C ALA A 80 -4.62 -18.25 18.65
N ASP A 81 -4.08 -17.75 17.54
CA ASP A 81 -3.16 -18.50 16.65
C ASP A 81 -1.70 -18.22 16.98
N ILE A 82 -1.39 -17.00 17.46
CA ILE A 82 -0.06 -16.54 17.83
C ILE A 82 -0.16 -15.85 19.19
N ILE A 83 0.76 -16.16 20.09
CA ILE A 83 0.77 -15.66 21.46
C ILE A 83 2.02 -14.84 21.72
N VAL A 84 1.84 -13.62 22.20
CA VAL A 84 2.90 -12.72 22.67
C VAL A 84 2.73 -12.57 24.18
N PHE A 85 3.57 -13.28 24.95
CA PHE A 85 3.54 -13.22 26.40
C PHE A 85 4.51 -12.17 26.92
N MET A 86 3.98 -11.12 27.57
CA MET A 86 4.74 -9.96 27.99
C MET A 86 5.05 -9.98 29.48
N VAL A 87 6.28 -9.64 29.82
CA VAL A 87 6.78 -9.45 31.19
C VAL A 87 7.48 -8.10 31.34
N ASP A 88 7.64 -7.62 32.56
CA ASP A 88 8.28 -6.35 32.89
C ASP A 88 9.78 -6.56 33.14
N GLY A 89 10.65 -6.04 32.30
CA GLY A 89 12.11 -6.13 32.39
C GLY A 89 12.71 -5.33 33.57
N LYS A 90 11.95 -4.45 34.20
CA LYS A 90 12.38 -3.75 35.43
C LYS A 90 12.17 -4.58 36.69
N LEU A 91 11.45 -5.68 36.59
CA LEU A 91 11.20 -6.63 37.69
C LEU A 91 12.06 -7.89 37.49
N TYR A 92 12.28 -8.63 38.57
CA TYR A 92 12.89 -9.95 38.48
C TYR A 92 11.91 -10.99 37.95
N ALA A 93 12.43 -12.05 37.35
CA ALA A 93 11.64 -13.17 36.87
C ALA A 93 10.87 -13.81 38.04
N ASP A 94 9.53 -13.86 37.94
CA ASP A 94 8.64 -14.38 38.98
C ASP A 94 8.17 -15.80 38.63
N GLU A 95 8.15 -16.67 39.61
CA GLU A 95 7.66 -18.06 39.48
C GLU A 95 6.21 -18.15 38.99
N ILE A 96 5.40 -17.13 39.26
CA ILE A 96 4.01 -17.07 38.83
C ILE A 96 3.93 -16.84 37.32
N ASP A 97 4.71 -15.90 36.80
CA ASP A 97 4.79 -15.63 35.36
C ASP A 97 5.38 -16.84 34.62
N LYS A 98 6.38 -17.48 35.23
CA LYS A 98 6.99 -18.67 34.69
C LYS A 98 6.00 -19.85 34.57
N LYS A 99 5.22 -20.10 35.61
CA LYS A 99 4.16 -21.14 35.59
C LYS A 99 3.09 -20.85 34.56
N LEU A 100 2.66 -19.59 34.43
CA LEU A 100 1.68 -19.17 33.41
C LEU A 100 2.26 -19.33 32.00
N PHE A 101 3.48 -18.90 31.78
CA PHE A 101 4.18 -19.06 30.51
C PHE A 101 4.29 -20.55 30.12
N TYR A 102 4.67 -21.42 31.05
CA TYR A 102 4.73 -22.86 30.78
C TYR A 102 3.37 -23.45 30.42
N ALA A 103 2.32 -23.03 31.11
CA ALA A 103 0.97 -23.50 30.80
C ALA A 103 0.53 -23.08 29.39
N ILE A 104 0.84 -21.85 28.99
CA ILE A 104 0.56 -21.31 27.64
C ILE A 104 1.41 -22.03 26.59
N ASN A 105 2.70 -22.23 26.84
CA ASN A 105 3.61 -22.87 25.88
C ASN A 105 3.22 -24.35 25.60
N ARG A 106 2.55 -25.01 26.58
CA ARG A 106 1.99 -26.38 26.39
C ARG A 106 0.84 -26.46 25.38
N LEU A 107 0.24 -25.34 25.01
CA LEU A 107 -0.79 -25.30 23.94
C LEU A 107 -0.21 -25.61 22.55
N GLY A 108 1.12 -25.66 22.42
CA GLY A 108 1.80 -26.00 21.15
C GLY A 108 1.71 -24.92 20.08
N LYS A 109 1.23 -23.74 20.43
CA LYS A 109 1.10 -22.59 19.48
C LYS A 109 2.39 -21.77 19.41
N PRO A 110 2.63 -21.05 18.30
CA PRO A 110 3.70 -20.07 18.24
C PRO A 110 3.59 -19.07 19.39
N THR A 111 4.59 -19.12 20.31
CA THR A 111 4.59 -18.30 21.52
C THR A 111 5.94 -17.59 21.64
N ALA A 112 5.90 -16.26 21.75
CA ALA A 112 7.05 -15.42 22.06
C ALA A 112 6.99 -14.93 23.50
N LEU A 113 8.13 -14.95 24.19
CA LEU A 113 8.32 -14.26 25.46
C LEU A 113 8.89 -12.87 25.16
N VAL A 114 8.21 -11.83 25.61
CA VAL A 114 8.60 -10.44 25.37
C VAL A 114 8.89 -9.76 26.70
N VAL A 115 10.13 -9.40 26.93
CA VAL A 115 10.59 -8.61 28.06
C VAL A 115 10.53 -7.15 27.69
N ASN A 116 9.52 -6.43 28.21
CA ASN A 116 9.31 -5.02 27.91
C ASN A 116 9.95 -4.12 28.97
N LYS A 117 10.14 -2.84 28.65
CA LYS A 117 10.76 -1.79 29.47
C LYS A 117 12.26 -1.99 29.67
N VAL A 118 12.92 -2.60 28.70
CA VAL A 118 14.38 -2.70 28.67
C VAL A 118 14.91 -1.38 28.09
N ASP A 119 15.13 -0.41 29.00
CA ASP A 119 15.46 0.97 28.61
C ASP A 119 16.98 1.25 28.66
N GLY A 120 17.78 0.32 29.21
CA GLY A 120 19.23 0.49 29.33
C GLY A 120 19.95 -0.76 29.84
N LYS A 121 21.29 -0.71 29.89
CA LYS A 121 22.17 -1.85 30.21
C LYS A 121 21.82 -2.62 31.49
N ARG A 122 21.32 -1.95 32.52
CA ARG A 122 20.89 -2.61 33.77
C ARG A 122 19.64 -3.47 33.55
N ASP A 123 18.75 -3.01 32.67
CA ASP A 123 17.54 -3.74 32.36
C ASP A 123 17.85 -4.93 31.42
N GLU A 124 18.82 -4.78 30.51
CA GLU A 124 19.35 -5.88 29.69
C GLU A 124 19.95 -7.01 30.54
N GLU A 125 20.68 -6.67 31.61
CA GLU A 125 21.21 -7.67 32.55
C GLU A 125 20.10 -8.44 33.27
N ARG A 126 19.03 -7.75 33.68
CA ARG A 126 17.85 -8.37 34.31
C ARG A 126 17.02 -9.19 33.34
N ALA A 127 16.92 -8.75 32.08
CA ALA A 127 16.21 -9.47 31.04
C ALA A 127 16.75 -10.90 30.84
N LYS A 128 18.05 -11.12 31.12
CA LYS A 128 18.66 -12.45 31.09
C LYS A 128 18.06 -13.45 32.06
N ASP A 129 17.48 -13.00 33.19
CA ASP A 129 16.83 -13.88 34.15
C ASP A 129 15.61 -14.61 33.54
N PHE A 130 14.96 -13.97 32.53
CA PHE A 130 13.83 -14.56 31.84
C PHE A 130 14.21 -15.68 30.85
N ILE A 131 15.51 -15.88 30.58
CA ILE A 131 16.00 -17.05 29.83
C ILE A 131 15.61 -18.33 30.56
N SER A 132 15.52 -18.28 31.90
CA SER A 132 15.06 -19.40 32.75
C SER A 132 13.65 -19.89 32.44
N PHE A 133 12.84 -19.11 31.68
CA PHE A 133 11.51 -19.53 31.23
C PHE A 133 11.56 -20.55 30.10
N GLY A 134 12.75 -20.78 29.48
CA GLY A 134 12.91 -21.75 28.41
C GLY A 134 12.11 -21.42 27.16
N ALA A 135 11.87 -20.13 26.88
CA ALA A 135 11.17 -19.69 25.70
C ALA A 135 12.01 -20.01 24.42
N LYS A 136 11.35 -20.56 23.39
CA LYS A 136 11.99 -20.77 22.09
C LYS A 136 12.37 -19.45 21.39
N LYS A 137 11.61 -18.38 21.67
CA LYS A 137 11.85 -17.02 21.20
C LYS A 137 11.64 -16.05 22.37
N LEU A 138 12.67 -15.26 22.63
CA LEU A 138 12.69 -14.19 23.62
C LEU A 138 13.06 -12.89 22.89
N PHE A 139 12.28 -11.83 23.16
CA PHE A 139 12.53 -10.49 22.64
C PHE A 139 12.67 -9.51 23.79
N GLU A 140 13.74 -8.73 23.77
CA GLU A 140 13.95 -7.60 24.66
C GLU A 140 13.49 -6.33 23.95
N ILE A 141 12.47 -5.66 24.49
CA ILE A 141 11.91 -4.48 23.85
C ILE A 141 11.76 -3.31 24.82
N SER A 142 11.74 -2.10 24.26
CA SER A 142 11.26 -0.91 24.94
C SER A 142 10.19 -0.26 24.07
N VAL A 143 8.92 -0.45 24.44
CA VAL A 143 7.79 0.17 23.73
C VAL A 143 7.87 1.70 23.80
N SER A 144 8.34 2.27 24.90
CA SER A 144 8.50 3.72 25.08
C SER A 144 9.55 4.31 24.14
N HIS A 145 10.66 3.61 23.92
CA HIS A 145 11.79 4.08 23.11
C HIS A 145 11.83 3.50 21.70
N ASN A 146 10.82 2.71 21.30
CA ASN A 146 10.76 2.03 20.00
C ASN A 146 11.96 1.13 19.70
N SER A 147 12.44 0.41 20.67
CA SER A 147 13.56 -0.52 20.52
C SER A 147 13.07 -1.96 20.52
N GLY A 148 13.58 -2.81 19.63
CA GLY A 148 13.29 -4.25 19.54
C GLY A 148 11.89 -4.61 19.04
N THR A 149 11.03 -3.64 18.72
CA THR A 149 9.66 -3.90 18.25
C THR A 149 9.60 -4.44 16.83
N ASP A 150 10.57 -4.08 15.99
CA ASP A 150 10.60 -4.52 14.58
C ASP A 150 10.93 -6.01 14.47
N GLU A 151 11.86 -6.53 15.28
CA GLU A 151 12.19 -7.95 15.35
C GLU A 151 10.99 -8.80 15.82
N LEU A 152 10.22 -8.29 16.79
CA LEU A 152 8.98 -8.94 17.22
C LEU A 152 7.95 -8.96 16.08
N CYS A 153 7.81 -7.88 15.31
CA CYS A 153 6.93 -7.81 14.16
C CYS A 153 7.34 -8.80 13.06
N GLU A 154 8.61 -8.89 12.74
CA GLU A 154 9.12 -9.87 11.78
C GLU A 154 8.84 -11.31 12.22
N TRP A 155 8.95 -11.59 13.52
CA TRP A 155 8.61 -12.89 14.05
C TRP A 155 7.10 -13.17 13.94
N ILE A 156 6.24 -12.23 14.28
CA ILE A 156 4.78 -12.37 14.08
C ILE A 156 4.50 -12.60 12.60
N TYR A 157 5.05 -11.78 11.72
CA TYR A 157 4.91 -11.90 10.27
C TYR A 157 5.27 -13.30 9.75
N SER A 158 6.35 -13.90 10.27
CA SER A 158 6.81 -15.23 9.85
C SER A 158 5.81 -16.34 10.16
N HIS A 159 4.87 -16.10 11.09
CA HIS A 159 3.83 -17.05 11.51
C HIS A 159 2.43 -16.72 10.97
N LEU A 160 2.27 -15.57 10.31
CA LEU A 160 1.06 -15.23 9.57
C LEU A 160 1.06 -15.96 8.22
N GLU A 161 -0.11 -16.33 7.74
CA GLU A 161 -0.26 -16.80 6.37
C GLU A 161 -0.13 -15.63 5.41
N PRO A 162 0.48 -15.82 4.22
CA PRO A 162 0.44 -14.78 3.21
C PRO A 162 -1.03 -14.44 2.91
N ALA A 163 -1.33 -13.15 2.85
CA ALA A 163 -2.64 -12.70 2.39
C ALA A 163 -2.84 -13.25 0.97
N LYS A 164 -3.89 -14.03 0.75
CA LYS A 164 -4.35 -14.36 -0.60
C LYS A 164 -4.94 -13.07 -1.17
N THR A 165 -4.14 -12.30 -1.86
CA THR A 165 -4.63 -11.14 -2.58
C THR A 165 -5.32 -11.61 -3.87
N SER A 166 -6.28 -10.84 -4.37
CA SER A 166 -6.86 -11.07 -5.70
C SER A 166 -5.79 -11.13 -6.80
N ILE A 167 -4.62 -10.53 -6.54
CA ILE A 167 -3.42 -10.59 -7.39
C ILE A 167 -2.82 -11.99 -7.37
N ASP A 168 -2.74 -12.66 -6.21
CA ASP A 168 -2.15 -14.00 -6.11
C ASP A 168 -3.00 -15.05 -6.84
N GLU A 169 -4.32 -14.99 -6.69
CA GLU A 169 -5.24 -15.89 -7.41
C GLU A 169 -5.17 -15.67 -8.92
N SER A 170 -5.14 -14.41 -9.38
CA SER A 170 -5.03 -14.10 -10.81
C SER A 170 -3.69 -14.53 -11.42
N ILE A 171 -2.60 -14.50 -10.64
CA ILE A 171 -1.28 -14.97 -11.09
C ILE A 171 -1.23 -16.49 -11.13
N GLU A 172 -1.71 -17.18 -10.08
CA GLU A 172 -1.71 -18.65 -10.03
C GLU A 172 -2.51 -19.22 -11.18
N ASP A 173 -3.69 -18.68 -11.46
CA ASP A 173 -4.51 -19.03 -12.59
C ASP A 173 -3.83 -18.74 -13.94
N PHE A 174 -3.17 -17.57 -14.07
CA PHE A 174 -2.44 -17.22 -15.29
C PHE A 174 -1.25 -18.16 -15.54
N LEU A 175 -0.47 -18.46 -14.49
CA LEU A 175 0.71 -19.33 -14.60
C LEU A 175 0.33 -20.80 -14.82
N ALA A 176 -0.84 -21.25 -14.34
CA ALA A 176 -1.34 -22.61 -14.57
C ALA A 176 -1.67 -22.85 -16.06
N ASP A 177 -2.12 -21.80 -16.75
CA ASP A 177 -2.50 -21.86 -18.17
C ASP A 177 -1.40 -21.35 -19.11
N PHE A 178 -0.26 -20.87 -18.56
CA PHE A 178 0.81 -20.25 -19.34
C PHE A 178 1.71 -21.30 -19.99
N ASP A 179 1.80 -21.25 -21.32
CA ASP A 179 2.69 -22.09 -22.11
C ASP A 179 4.02 -21.35 -22.39
N GLU A 180 5.13 -21.90 -21.88
CA GLU A 180 6.47 -21.32 -22.05
C GLU A 180 6.87 -21.20 -23.53
N SER A 181 6.30 -21.99 -24.44
CA SER A 181 6.58 -21.91 -25.88
C SER A 181 6.14 -20.59 -26.51
N LEU A 182 5.22 -19.86 -25.84
CA LEU A 182 4.71 -18.57 -26.28
C LEU A 182 5.62 -17.39 -25.92
N LEU A 183 6.75 -17.62 -25.23
CA LEU A 183 7.69 -16.55 -24.85
C LEU A 183 8.37 -15.89 -26.07
N GLU A 184 8.50 -16.62 -27.18
CA GLU A 184 9.13 -16.14 -28.42
C GLU A 184 8.12 -15.46 -29.36
N SER A 185 6.80 -15.56 -29.09
CA SER A 185 5.73 -14.98 -29.90
C SER A 185 4.98 -13.87 -29.14
N ASP A 186 4.48 -12.87 -29.85
CA ASP A 186 3.62 -11.82 -29.28
C ASP A 186 2.21 -12.36 -28.94
N GLU A 187 1.88 -13.61 -29.33
CA GLU A 187 0.60 -14.25 -29.05
C GLU A 187 0.38 -14.58 -27.58
N GLY A 188 1.46 -14.67 -26.77
CA GLY A 188 1.37 -14.84 -25.30
C GLY A 188 0.56 -13.75 -24.61
N ASN A 189 0.40 -12.58 -25.22
CA ASN A 189 -0.41 -11.47 -24.70
C ASN A 189 -1.93 -11.64 -24.90
N SER A 190 -2.38 -12.64 -25.67
CA SER A 190 -3.81 -12.83 -25.97
C SER A 190 -4.63 -13.46 -24.83
N ARG A 191 -3.98 -13.95 -23.76
CA ARG A 191 -4.62 -14.69 -22.67
C ARG A 191 -4.90 -13.87 -21.39
N PHE A 192 -4.99 -12.53 -21.51
CA PHE A 192 -5.48 -11.74 -20.38
C PHE A 192 -6.92 -12.16 -19.99
N LYS A 193 -7.14 -12.55 -18.73
CA LYS A 193 -8.48 -12.91 -18.23
C LYS A 193 -9.48 -11.75 -18.26
N SER A 194 -9.01 -10.50 -18.28
CA SER A 194 -9.88 -9.35 -18.43
C SER A 194 -10.18 -9.11 -19.91
N ASN A 195 -11.32 -9.59 -20.39
CA ASN A 195 -11.93 -9.15 -21.66
C ASN A 195 -12.43 -7.70 -21.60
N ILE A 196 -11.85 -6.87 -20.73
CA ILE A 196 -12.22 -5.47 -20.62
C ILE A 196 -11.60 -4.75 -21.81
N ASP A 197 -12.44 -4.23 -22.67
CA ASP A 197 -12.03 -3.33 -23.74
C ASP A 197 -11.67 -1.97 -23.15
N TYR A 198 -10.42 -1.85 -22.68
CA TYR A 198 -9.89 -0.59 -22.16
C TYR A 198 -9.82 0.50 -23.24
N GLU A 199 -9.89 0.13 -24.51
CA GLU A 199 -9.86 1.10 -25.58
C GLU A 199 -11.14 1.95 -25.66
N ASN A 200 -12.28 1.39 -25.31
CA ASN A 200 -13.57 2.08 -25.35
C ASN A 200 -14.13 2.42 -23.96
N LYS A 201 -13.39 2.09 -22.90
CA LYS A 201 -13.81 2.38 -21.54
C LYS A 201 -13.67 3.87 -21.21
N THR A 202 -14.65 4.44 -20.48
CA THR A 202 -14.57 5.78 -19.89
C THR A 202 -13.44 5.84 -18.88
N ILE A 203 -12.59 6.87 -18.96
CA ILE A 203 -11.46 7.10 -18.06
C ILE A 203 -11.96 7.73 -16.77
N LYS A 204 -11.81 7.06 -15.64
CA LYS A 204 -12.23 7.58 -14.34
C LYS A 204 -11.08 8.34 -13.67
N VAL A 205 -11.29 9.63 -13.44
CA VAL A 205 -10.27 10.54 -12.92
C VAL A 205 -10.66 11.09 -11.56
N GLY A 206 -9.81 10.88 -10.56
CA GLY A 206 -9.90 11.48 -9.24
C GLY A 206 -9.00 12.70 -9.12
N ILE A 207 -9.56 13.87 -8.73
CA ILE A 207 -8.78 15.09 -8.46
C ILE A 207 -8.52 15.17 -6.96
N ILE A 208 -7.26 15.01 -6.55
CA ILE A 208 -6.82 14.96 -5.16
C ILE A 208 -5.88 16.14 -4.84
N GLY A 209 -5.72 16.41 -3.56
CA GLY A 209 -4.88 17.49 -3.04
C GLY A 209 -5.52 18.14 -1.83
N ARG A 210 -4.76 18.91 -1.07
CA ARG A 210 -5.22 19.60 0.13
C ARG A 210 -6.29 20.67 -0.16
N VAL A 211 -6.84 21.25 0.88
CA VAL A 211 -7.82 22.34 0.77
C VAL A 211 -7.14 23.57 0.15
N ASN A 212 -7.89 24.33 -0.67
CA ASN A 212 -7.49 25.60 -1.31
C ASN A 212 -6.38 25.54 -2.39
N VAL A 213 -5.87 24.36 -2.78
CA VAL A 213 -4.94 24.23 -3.91
C VAL A 213 -5.58 24.48 -5.28
N GLY A 214 -6.91 24.66 -5.33
CA GLY A 214 -7.65 25.00 -6.55
C GLY A 214 -8.29 23.83 -7.28
N LYS A 215 -8.57 22.69 -6.60
CA LYS A 215 -9.26 21.52 -7.20
C LYS A 215 -10.59 21.87 -7.88
N SER A 216 -11.45 22.66 -7.19
CA SER A 216 -12.74 23.08 -7.75
C SER A 216 -12.59 24.00 -8.96
N SER A 217 -11.59 24.89 -8.92
CA SER A 217 -11.29 25.77 -10.05
C SER A 217 -10.76 24.97 -11.25
N LEU A 218 -9.92 23.95 -10.98
CA LEU A 218 -9.39 23.06 -12.02
C LEU A 218 -10.52 22.23 -12.63
N LEU A 219 -11.39 21.61 -11.82
CA LEU A 219 -12.55 20.87 -12.32
C LEU A 219 -13.43 21.75 -13.21
N ASN A 220 -13.77 22.97 -12.75
CA ASN A 220 -14.57 23.89 -13.55
C ASN A 220 -13.87 24.30 -14.86
N ALA A 221 -12.55 24.46 -14.86
CA ALA A 221 -11.79 24.77 -16.08
C ALA A 221 -11.77 23.60 -17.06
N LEU A 222 -11.70 22.34 -16.57
CA LEU A 222 -11.74 21.13 -17.39
C LEU A 222 -13.12 20.89 -18.02
N VAL A 223 -14.19 21.09 -17.23
CA VAL A 223 -15.56 20.84 -17.65
C VAL A 223 -16.17 22.02 -18.44
N GLY A 224 -15.82 23.25 -18.09
CA GLY A 224 -16.42 24.48 -18.62
C GLY A 224 -16.17 24.75 -20.10
N GLN A 225 -15.27 24.03 -20.77
CA GLN A 225 -14.96 24.19 -22.20
C GLN A 225 -15.69 23.17 -23.09
N ASN A 226 -16.16 22.04 -22.53
CA ASN A 226 -16.80 20.98 -23.33
C ASN A 226 -17.99 20.37 -22.56
N ARG A 227 -19.04 21.16 -22.31
CA ARG A 227 -20.34 20.59 -22.00
C ARG A 227 -20.90 19.91 -23.23
N SER A 228 -20.66 18.62 -23.41
CA SER A 228 -21.54 17.83 -24.28
C SER A 228 -22.92 17.80 -23.64
N VAL A 229 -23.89 18.29 -24.38
CA VAL A 229 -25.31 18.25 -24.03
C VAL A 229 -25.74 16.79 -24.02
N VAL A 230 -25.71 16.16 -22.85
CA VAL A 230 -26.37 14.86 -22.66
C VAL A 230 -27.32 14.98 -21.50
N SER A 231 -28.60 15.13 -21.90
CA SER A 231 -29.89 14.87 -21.22
C SER A 231 -30.09 15.35 -19.79
N ASP A 232 -30.86 16.43 -19.70
CA ASP A 232 -31.81 16.65 -18.62
C ASP A 232 -32.82 15.48 -18.58
N ILE A 233 -32.60 14.48 -17.78
CA ILE A 233 -33.62 13.61 -17.24
C ILE A 233 -33.65 13.91 -15.74
N ALA A 234 -34.57 14.82 -15.39
CA ALA A 234 -34.93 15.09 -14.01
C ALA A 234 -35.66 13.87 -13.45
N GLY A 235 -35.15 13.34 -12.36
CA GLY A 235 -35.88 12.44 -11.47
C GLY A 235 -35.22 11.08 -11.31
N THR A 236 -34.39 10.95 -10.30
CA THR A 236 -34.42 9.94 -9.24
C THR A 236 -33.09 9.98 -8.44
N THR A 237 -33.22 10.05 -7.09
CA THR A 237 -32.25 9.75 -6.04
C THR A 237 -30.81 10.30 -6.17
N ILE A 238 -30.44 11.05 -5.16
CA ILE A 238 -29.18 11.73 -4.85
C ILE A 238 -27.96 10.78 -4.97
N ASP A 239 -27.51 10.54 -6.20
CA ASP A 239 -26.18 10.03 -6.46
C ASP A 239 -25.20 11.20 -6.67
N PRO A 240 -23.93 11.12 -6.21
CA PRO A 240 -22.94 12.17 -6.46
C PRO A 240 -22.79 12.33 -7.97
N VAL A 241 -23.17 13.50 -8.49
CA VAL A 241 -23.14 13.77 -9.93
C VAL A 241 -21.69 13.80 -10.39
N ASN A 242 -21.23 12.74 -11.04
CA ASN A 242 -19.95 12.69 -11.74
C ASN A 242 -20.06 13.56 -13.00
N GLU A 243 -19.02 14.30 -13.31
CA GLU A 243 -18.98 15.14 -14.51
C GLU A 243 -18.18 14.46 -15.61
N LYS A 244 -18.73 14.47 -16.83
CA LYS A 244 -18.15 13.85 -18.00
C LYS A 244 -17.77 14.87 -19.04
N ILE A 245 -16.64 14.63 -19.70
CA ILE A 245 -16.18 15.40 -20.86
C ILE A 245 -15.72 14.46 -21.95
N SER A 246 -15.87 14.88 -23.20
CA SER A 246 -15.26 14.23 -24.35
C SER A 246 -13.97 14.94 -24.74
N VAL A 247 -12.92 14.16 -25.00
CA VAL A 247 -11.61 14.66 -25.41
C VAL A 247 -11.13 13.86 -26.62
N ASN A 248 -10.64 14.55 -27.64
CA ASN A 248 -10.00 13.90 -28.79
C ASN A 248 -8.54 13.61 -28.45
N ASP A 249 -8.13 12.33 -28.44
CA ASP A 249 -6.76 11.90 -28.15
C ASP A 249 -5.86 11.87 -29.39
N GLY A 250 -6.34 12.44 -30.52
CA GLY A 250 -5.65 12.43 -31.81
C GLY A 250 -6.05 11.26 -32.73
N ASN A 251 -6.59 10.17 -32.17
CA ASN A 251 -7.05 9.00 -32.92
C ASN A 251 -8.56 8.78 -32.80
N LYS A 252 -9.14 9.05 -31.62
CA LYS A 252 -10.56 8.87 -31.35
C LYS A 252 -11.05 9.79 -30.24
N GLU A 253 -12.36 9.91 -30.13
CA GLU A 253 -13.01 10.60 -29.02
C GLU A 253 -13.00 9.69 -27.76
N ARG A 254 -12.52 10.23 -26.64
CA ARG A 254 -12.44 9.57 -25.34
C ARG A 254 -13.33 10.26 -24.34
N GLU A 255 -14.08 9.49 -23.56
CA GLU A 255 -14.85 10.01 -22.44
C GLU A 255 -14.01 9.98 -21.15
N ILE A 256 -13.91 11.12 -20.47
CA ILE A 256 -13.30 11.26 -19.14
C ILE A 256 -14.42 11.58 -18.15
N GLU A 257 -14.50 10.80 -17.08
CA GLU A 257 -15.43 10.96 -15.97
C GLU A 257 -14.68 11.40 -14.71
N PHE A 258 -14.98 12.60 -14.21
CA PHE A 258 -14.44 13.06 -12.93
C PHE A 258 -15.32 12.58 -11.80
N ILE A 259 -14.72 11.76 -10.91
CA ILE A 259 -15.45 11.11 -9.81
C ILE A 259 -15.45 11.97 -8.54
N ASP A 260 -16.51 11.82 -7.71
CA ASP A 260 -16.75 12.57 -6.46
C ASP A 260 -16.71 14.11 -6.60
N THR A 261 -17.24 14.63 -7.71
CA THR A 261 -17.24 16.06 -7.98
C THR A 261 -18.07 16.87 -6.97
N ALA A 262 -19.09 16.26 -6.35
CA ALA A 262 -19.89 16.87 -5.29
C ALA A 262 -19.05 17.26 -4.07
N GLY A 263 -18.05 16.45 -3.73
CA GLY A 263 -17.12 16.75 -2.66
C GLY A 263 -16.17 17.90 -2.94
N ILE A 264 -15.77 18.01 -4.19
CA ILE A 264 -14.91 19.10 -4.65
C ILE A 264 -15.70 20.43 -4.65
N ARG A 265 -17.01 20.43 -4.93
CA ARG A 265 -17.86 21.63 -5.01
C ARG A 265 -18.37 22.13 -3.67
N ARG A 266 -18.58 21.27 -2.68
CA ARG A 266 -19.06 21.67 -1.34
C ARG A 266 -17.97 22.47 -0.60
N ARG A 267 -17.96 23.79 -0.76
CA ARG A 267 -17.26 24.74 0.10
C ARG A 267 -18.00 24.82 1.44
N GLY A 268 -17.70 23.96 2.40
CA GLY A 268 -18.21 24.06 3.75
C GLY A 268 -17.03 24.18 4.71
N LYS A 269 -17.06 25.19 5.59
CA LYS A 269 -16.22 25.28 6.77
C LYS A 269 -16.49 24.04 7.63
N ILE A 270 -15.60 23.05 7.54
CA ILE A 270 -15.51 22.00 8.53
C ILE A 270 -14.07 22.09 9.04
N GLU A 271 -13.89 22.93 10.05
CA GLU A 271 -12.71 22.92 10.91
C GLU A 271 -12.71 21.58 11.64
N GLY A 272 -11.62 20.86 11.57
CA GLY A 272 -11.32 19.80 12.52
C GLY A 272 -11.23 18.38 11.99
N ILE A 273 -11.13 18.07 10.68
CA ILE A 273 -11.10 16.65 10.31
C ILE A 273 -10.20 16.41 9.07
N GLU A 274 -8.87 16.52 9.24
CA GLU A 274 -7.89 15.97 8.29
C GLU A 274 -8.18 14.49 7.99
N LYS A 275 -8.59 13.73 9.01
CA LYS A 275 -8.93 12.32 8.92
C LYS A 275 -10.14 12.04 8.00
N TYR A 276 -11.18 12.89 8.03
CA TYR A 276 -12.32 12.77 7.12
C TYR A 276 -11.97 13.10 5.67
N ALA A 277 -11.07 14.05 5.45
CA ALA A 277 -10.60 14.40 4.12
C ALA A 277 -9.81 13.24 3.50
N LEU A 278 -8.96 12.56 4.27
CA LEU A 278 -8.19 11.40 3.83
C LEU A 278 -9.09 10.20 3.51
N ASN A 279 -10.03 9.84 4.41
CA ASN A 279 -10.97 8.72 4.17
C ASN A 279 -11.84 8.94 2.92
N ARG A 280 -12.26 10.18 2.67
CA ARG A 280 -13.02 10.52 1.47
C ARG A 280 -12.16 10.40 0.21
N THR A 281 -10.93 10.90 0.26
CA THR A 281 -9.96 10.76 -0.82
C THR A 281 -9.73 9.28 -1.13
N GLN A 282 -9.64 8.43 -0.13
CA GLN A 282 -9.49 7.00 -0.27
C GLN A 282 -10.65 6.36 -1.03
N LYS A 283 -11.90 6.58 -0.58
CA LYS A 283 -13.10 6.06 -1.26
C LYS A 283 -13.21 6.52 -2.73
N MET A 284 -12.77 7.74 -3.02
CA MET A 284 -12.71 8.23 -4.39
C MET A 284 -11.65 7.47 -5.21
N LEU A 285 -10.45 7.27 -4.64
CA LEU A 285 -9.35 6.59 -5.33
C LEU A 285 -9.64 5.12 -5.61
N GLU A 286 -10.44 4.43 -4.78
CA GLU A 286 -10.90 3.04 -5.02
C GLU A 286 -11.62 2.87 -6.36
N ASN A 287 -12.26 3.92 -6.86
CA ASN A 287 -13.03 3.91 -8.10
C ASN A 287 -12.35 4.64 -9.26
N ALA A 288 -11.11 5.14 -9.06
CA ALA A 288 -10.37 5.88 -10.06
C ALA A 288 -9.44 4.98 -10.89
N ASP A 289 -9.21 5.35 -12.14
CA ASP A 289 -8.12 4.81 -12.96
C ASP A 289 -6.89 5.73 -12.86
N ILE A 290 -7.10 7.05 -12.78
CA ILE A 290 -6.05 8.06 -12.70
C ILE A 290 -6.30 9.03 -11.55
N ALA A 291 -5.26 9.34 -10.80
CA ALA A 291 -5.23 10.39 -9.81
C ALA A 291 -4.50 11.64 -10.32
N VAL A 292 -5.18 12.78 -10.33
CA VAL A 292 -4.59 14.09 -10.60
C VAL A 292 -4.30 14.77 -9.27
N LEU A 293 -3.02 14.73 -8.85
CA LEU A 293 -2.55 15.35 -7.61
C LEU A 293 -2.29 16.84 -7.86
N VAL A 294 -3.12 17.68 -7.26
CA VAL A 294 -3.02 19.14 -7.39
C VAL A 294 -2.26 19.73 -6.22
N LEU A 295 -1.16 20.40 -6.52
CA LEU A 295 -0.30 21.13 -5.60
C LEU A 295 -0.41 22.64 -5.84
N ASP A 296 -0.28 23.41 -4.78
CA ASP A 296 -0.23 24.88 -4.85
C ASP A 296 1.21 25.31 -5.10
N SER A 297 1.49 25.88 -6.28
CA SER A 297 2.84 26.34 -6.61
C SER A 297 3.29 27.55 -5.78
N ALA A 298 2.37 28.36 -5.26
CA ALA A 298 2.67 29.54 -4.46
C ALA A 298 3.03 29.19 -3.00
N GLU A 299 2.29 28.23 -2.41
CA GLU A 299 2.52 27.82 -1.03
C GLU A 299 3.59 26.75 -0.85
N GLY A 300 3.94 26.03 -1.94
CA GLY A 300 4.88 24.91 -1.90
C GLY A 300 4.27 23.61 -1.34
N ILE A 301 5.13 22.62 -1.12
CA ILE A 301 4.75 21.25 -0.72
C ILE A 301 4.81 21.12 0.81
N ASN A 302 3.81 20.48 1.40
CA ASN A 302 3.77 20.17 2.82
C ASN A 302 3.51 18.66 3.09
N GLU A 303 3.54 18.25 4.37
CA GLU A 303 3.35 16.86 4.80
C GLU A 303 2.00 16.27 4.40
N LEU A 304 0.94 17.10 4.34
CA LEU A 304 -0.38 16.61 3.93
C LEU A 304 -0.40 16.26 2.43
N ASP A 305 0.32 17.02 1.60
CA ASP A 305 0.49 16.69 0.18
C ASP A 305 1.20 15.34 0.02
N GLU A 306 2.22 15.06 0.85
CA GLU A 306 2.93 13.76 0.85
C GLU A 306 2.01 12.60 1.24
N ARG A 307 1.18 12.78 2.26
CA ARG A 307 0.19 11.75 2.68
C ARG A 307 -0.85 11.48 1.60
N ILE A 308 -1.38 12.52 0.95
CA ILE A 308 -2.35 12.37 -0.15
C ILE A 308 -1.70 11.71 -1.36
N ALA A 309 -0.45 12.08 -1.69
CA ALA A 309 0.33 11.44 -2.73
C ALA A 309 0.58 9.95 -2.45
N GLY A 310 0.82 9.60 -1.17
CA GLY A 310 0.98 8.23 -0.70
C GLY A 310 -0.23 7.36 -1.02
N LEU A 311 -1.44 7.86 -0.76
CA LEU A 311 -2.67 7.13 -1.08
C LEU A 311 -2.76 6.76 -2.57
N ALA A 312 -2.47 7.69 -3.50
CA ALA A 312 -2.49 7.38 -4.93
C ALA A 312 -1.50 6.28 -5.32
N SER A 313 -0.35 6.22 -4.64
CA SER A 313 0.64 5.14 -4.82
C SER A 313 0.16 3.80 -4.24
N GLU A 314 -0.53 3.80 -3.11
CA GLU A 314 -1.09 2.59 -2.49
C GLU A 314 -2.13 1.93 -3.39
N PHE A 315 -3.03 2.71 -3.98
CA PHE A 315 -4.05 2.22 -4.92
C PHE A 315 -3.49 1.85 -6.31
N LYS A 316 -2.18 2.02 -6.55
CA LYS A 316 -1.53 1.68 -7.83
C LYS A 316 -2.18 2.34 -9.05
N LEU A 317 -2.64 3.56 -8.91
CA LEU A 317 -3.29 4.33 -9.96
C LEU A 317 -2.27 4.94 -10.93
N GLY A 318 -2.73 5.32 -12.13
CA GLY A 318 -2.03 6.30 -12.94
C GLY A 318 -1.98 7.65 -12.21
N VAL A 319 -0.84 8.34 -12.20
CA VAL A 319 -0.69 9.60 -11.45
C VAL A 319 -0.14 10.70 -12.33
N ILE A 320 -0.76 11.87 -12.21
CA ILE A 320 -0.29 13.14 -12.80
C ILE A 320 -0.16 14.16 -11.69
N ILE A 321 0.96 14.84 -11.59
CA ILE A 321 1.21 15.92 -10.62
C ILE A 321 0.99 17.25 -11.31
N VAL A 322 0.11 18.08 -10.75
CA VAL A 322 -0.28 19.39 -11.27
C VAL A 322 0.19 20.48 -10.32
N LEU A 323 1.06 21.34 -10.78
CA LEU A 323 1.43 22.60 -10.14
C LEU A 323 0.43 23.67 -10.57
N ASN A 324 -0.60 23.89 -9.75
CA ASN A 324 -1.63 24.89 -10.00
C ASN A 324 -1.23 26.27 -9.46
N LYS A 325 -1.97 27.30 -9.87
CA LYS A 325 -1.72 28.73 -9.56
C LYS A 325 -0.37 29.21 -10.11
N TRP A 326 0.08 28.64 -11.22
CA TRP A 326 1.35 29.00 -11.84
C TRP A 326 1.43 30.44 -12.30
N ASP A 327 0.28 31.09 -12.52
CA ASP A 327 0.16 32.52 -12.83
C ASP A 327 0.68 33.42 -11.71
N LEU A 328 0.55 33.01 -10.44
CA LEU A 328 1.08 33.76 -9.30
C LEU A 328 2.61 33.69 -9.25
N LYS A 329 3.19 32.54 -9.55
CA LYS A 329 4.65 32.37 -9.69
C LYS A 329 5.22 33.17 -10.86
N ALA A 330 4.44 33.30 -11.92
CA ALA A 330 4.80 34.07 -13.09
C ALA A 330 5.03 35.57 -12.80
N GLN A 331 4.47 36.10 -11.75
CA GLN A 331 4.64 37.48 -11.32
C GLN A 331 5.90 37.68 -10.47
N GLU A 332 6.40 36.62 -9.83
CA GLU A 332 7.54 36.67 -8.91
C GLU A 332 8.89 36.38 -9.60
N TYR A 333 8.91 35.57 -10.65
CA TYR A 333 10.13 35.06 -11.27
C TYR A 333 10.23 35.41 -12.76
N GLN A 334 11.41 35.87 -13.18
CA GLN A 334 11.71 36.21 -14.59
C GLN A 334 12.00 34.99 -15.45
N ASP A 335 12.47 33.87 -14.82
CA ASP A 335 12.85 32.62 -15.53
C ASP A 335 11.94 31.47 -15.07
N PHE A 336 10.88 31.25 -15.87
CA PHE A 336 9.86 30.23 -15.58
C PHE A 336 10.37 28.80 -15.65
N ASP A 337 11.32 28.54 -16.53
CA ASP A 337 11.81 27.17 -16.77
C ASP A 337 12.69 26.74 -15.59
N LYS A 338 13.54 27.63 -15.07
CA LYS A 338 14.33 27.34 -13.88
C LYS A 338 13.49 27.12 -12.62
N GLU A 339 12.42 27.91 -12.44
CA GLU A 339 11.55 27.70 -11.28
C GLU A 339 10.74 26.42 -11.40
N PHE A 340 10.30 26.04 -12.60
CA PHE A 340 9.66 24.76 -12.85
C PHE A 340 10.61 23.59 -12.57
N ASP A 341 11.84 23.67 -13.02
CA ASP A 341 12.87 22.67 -12.76
C ASP A 341 13.18 22.54 -11.27
N ARG A 342 13.32 23.67 -10.56
CA ARG A 342 13.54 23.69 -9.12
C ARG A 342 12.40 22.98 -8.36
N MET A 343 11.14 23.34 -8.64
CA MET A 343 9.99 22.72 -8.02
C MET A 343 9.85 21.25 -8.41
N SER A 344 10.17 20.91 -9.65
CA SER A 344 10.15 19.52 -10.11
C SER A 344 11.17 18.65 -9.38
N HIS A 345 12.38 19.18 -9.13
CA HIS A 345 13.39 18.51 -8.31
C HIS A 345 12.90 18.31 -6.87
N GLU A 346 12.35 19.36 -6.25
CA GLU A 346 11.79 19.27 -4.89
C GLU A 346 10.68 18.20 -4.81
N ILE A 347 9.77 18.13 -5.80
CA ILE A 347 8.74 17.11 -5.90
C ILE A 347 9.35 15.71 -6.02
N ARG A 348 10.35 15.53 -6.88
CA ARG A 348 11.02 14.24 -7.07
C ARG A 348 11.74 13.76 -5.81
N ASP A 349 12.32 14.66 -5.03
CA ASP A 349 13.00 14.35 -3.78
C ASP A 349 12.02 13.94 -2.67
N ARG A 350 10.88 14.62 -2.58
CA ARG A 350 9.84 14.31 -1.58
C ARG A 350 8.97 13.10 -1.97
N PHE A 351 8.58 13.01 -3.25
CA PHE A 351 7.69 11.96 -3.75
C PHE A 351 8.46 10.89 -4.52
N LYS A 352 9.53 10.33 -3.93
CA LYS A 352 10.37 9.29 -4.56
C LYS A 352 9.56 8.09 -5.04
N PHE A 353 8.45 7.78 -4.37
CA PHE A 353 7.52 6.70 -4.72
C PHE A 353 6.65 7.03 -5.95
N LEU A 354 6.54 8.31 -6.35
CA LEU A 354 5.87 8.77 -7.57
C LEU A 354 6.86 9.29 -8.64
N ALA A 355 8.10 8.78 -8.65
CA ALA A 355 9.11 9.19 -9.63
C ALA A 355 8.66 9.00 -11.10
N TYR A 356 7.67 8.14 -11.33
CA TYR A 356 7.09 7.88 -12.65
C TYR A 356 6.03 8.90 -13.09
N ALA A 357 5.47 9.70 -12.17
CA ALA A 357 4.38 10.62 -12.46
C ALA A 357 4.89 11.84 -13.25
N PRO A 358 4.29 12.20 -14.39
CA PRO A 358 4.61 13.46 -15.08
C PRO A 358 4.17 14.66 -14.23
N ILE A 359 4.91 15.76 -14.34
CA ILE A 359 4.63 17.02 -13.67
C ILE A 359 4.23 18.03 -14.73
N ILE A 360 3.13 18.74 -14.50
CA ILE A 360 2.66 19.82 -15.36
C ILE A 360 2.33 21.07 -14.55
N SER A 361 2.81 22.23 -14.98
CA SER A 361 2.40 23.54 -14.40
C SER A 361 1.23 24.09 -15.21
N LEU A 362 0.20 24.59 -14.49
CA LEU A 362 -0.98 25.21 -15.11
C LEU A 362 -1.58 26.31 -14.23
N SER A 363 -2.47 27.09 -14.79
CA SER A 363 -3.37 27.97 -14.03
C SER A 363 -4.81 27.63 -14.37
N ALA A 364 -5.53 27.14 -13.36
CA ALA A 364 -6.96 26.85 -13.47
C ALA A 364 -7.78 28.13 -13.71
N THR A 365 -7.35 29.28 -13.19
CA THR A 365 -8.04 30.57 -13.31
C THR A 365 -7.90 31.14 -14.72
N SER A 366 -6.69 31.21 -15.25
CA SER A 366 -6.42 31.71 -16.61
C SER A 366 -6.63 30.65 -17.71
N LYS A 367 -6.94 29.40 -17.35
CA LYS A 367 -7.09 28.22 -18.22
C LYS A 367 -5.83 27.86 -19.01
N LYS A 368 -4.68 28.42 -18.64
CA LYS A 368 -3.40 28.15 -19.32
C LYS A 368 -2.97 26.70 -19.08
N ARG A 369 -2.68 25.95 -20.14
CA ARG A 369 -2.27 24.53 -20.16
C ARG A 369 -3.32 23.52 -19.63
N VAL A 370 -4.59 23.90 -19.49
CA VAL A 370 -5.66 22.96 -19.08
C VAL A 370 -5.92 21.92 -20.16
N GLU A 371 -5.90 22.30 -21.46
CA GLU A 371 -6.04 21.36 -22.57
C GLU A 371 -4.89 20.33 -22.58
N LYS A 372 -3.66 20.78 -22.31
CA LYS A 372 -2.51 19.87 -22.21
C LYS A 372 -2.66 18.85 -21.07
N LEU A 373 -3.36 19.18 -20.00
CA LEU A 373 -3.68 18.21 -18.93
C LEU A 373 -4.65 17.14 -19.43
N LYS A 374 -5.64 17.48 -20.26
CA LYS A 374 -6.57 16.49 -20.86
C LYS A 374 -5.83 15.50 -21.76
N GLU A 375 -4.94 16.00 -22.63
CA GLU A 375 -4.07 15.17 -23.46
C GLU A 375 -3.19 14.25 -22.60
N LEU A 376 -2.63 14.78 -21.52
CA LEU A 376 -1.77 14.02 -20.60
C LEU A 376 -2.55 12.94 -19.86
N ILE A 377 -3.83 13.17 -19.48
CA ILE A 377 -4.70 12.15 -18.91
C ILE A 377 -4.88 10.98 -19.87
N CYS A 378 -5.17 11.27 -21.16
CA CYS A 378 -5.30 10.24 -22.18
C CYS A 378 -3.99 9.45 -22.39
N ALA A 379 -2.84 10.15 -22.42
CA ALA A 379 -1.52 9.52 -22.58
C ALA A 379 -1.18 8.61 -21.38
N VAL A 380 -1.42 9.08 -20.15
CA VAL A 380 -1.21 8.27 -18.94
C VAL A 380 -2.15 7.06 -18.90
N TYR A 381 -3.42 7.21 -19.30
CA TYR A 381 -4.35 6.08 -19.37
C TYR A 381 -3.93 5.04 -20.39
N LYS A 382 -3.41 5.45 -21.56
CA LYS A 382 -2.85 4.55 -22.57
C LYS A 382 -1.69 3.73 -21.96
N ASN A 383 -0.78 4.38 -21.24
CA ASN A 383 0.33 3.71 -20.55
C ASN A 383 -0.14 2.82 -19.41
N TYR A 384 -1.21 3.21 -18.72
CA TYR A 384 -1.81 2.48 -17.58
C TYR A 384 -2.45 1.17 -18.03
N THR A 385 -2.99 1.14 -19.25
CA THR A 385 -3.67 -0.03 -19.84
C THR A 385 -2.81 -0.78 -20.86
N ILE A 386 -1.51 -0.44 -20.96
CA ILE A 386 -0.62 -0.99 -21.97
C ILE A 386 -0.45 -2.50 -21.86
N LYS A 387 -0.42 -3.18 -23.02
CA LYS A 387 0.01 -4.57 -23.16
C LYS A 387 1.43 -4.57 -23.68
N LEU A 388 2.37 -5.10 -22.90
CA LEU A 388 3.78 -5.18 -23.27
C LEU A 388 4.04 -6.46 -24.06
N PRO A 389 4.72 -6.40 -25.22
CA PRO A 389 5.13 -7.59 -25.97
C PRO A 389 6.01 -8.49 -25.10
N THR A 390 5.64 -9.77 -24.97
CA THR A 390 6.31 -10.72 -24.07
C THR A 390 7.77 -10.96 -24.47
N SER A 391 8.06 -11.04 -25.76
CA SER A 391 9.42 -11.18 -26.29
C SER A 391 10.32 -10.02 -25.85
N ARG A 392 9.88 -8.77 -26.08
CA ARG A 392 10.62 -7.56 -25.71
C ARG A 392 10.73 -7.39 -24.20
N LEU A 393 9.69 -7.78 -23.44
CA LEU A 393 9.72 -7.79 -21.96
C LEU A 393 10.85 -8.69 -21.44
N ASN A 394 10.95 -9.91 -21.99
CA ASN A 394 11.99 -10.87 -21.61
C ASN A 394 13.39 -10.44 -22.04
N GLU A 395 13.52 -9.81 -23.21
CA GLU A 395 14.78 -9.23 -23.66
C GLU A 395 15.30 -8.17 -22.69
N VAL A 396 14.43 -7.24 -22.25
CA VAL A 396 14.78 -6.19 -21.27
C VAL A 396 15.20 -6.81 -19.93
N ILE A 397 14.45 -7.77 -19.39
CA ILE A 397 14.77 -8.45 -18.13
C ILE A 397 16.08 -9.23 -18.24
N SER A 398 16.30 -9.95 -19.35
CA SER A 398 17.54 -10.69 -19.60
C SER A 398 18.75 -9.75 -19.69
N THR A 399 18.63 -8.66 -20.41
CA THR A 399 19.70 -7.65 -20.54
C THR A 399 20.01 -7.01 -19.19
N ALA A 400 18.98 -6.63 -18.43
CA ALA A 400 19.13 -6.05 -17.10
C ALA A 400 19.84 -7.00 -16.13
N THR A 401 19.44 -8.28 -16.12
CA THR A 401 20.04 -9.29 -15.22
C THR A 401 21.47 -9.68 -15.62
N LYS A 402 21.82 -9.57 -16.90
CA LYS A 402 23.20 -9.74 -17.38
C LYS A 402 24.09 -8.55 -16.99
N ALA A 403 23.58 -7.31 -17.12
CA ALA A 403 24.31 -6.10 -16.77
C ALA A 403 24.57 -6.00 -15.24
N HIS A 404 23.57 -6.33 -14.45
CA HIS A 404 23.67 -6.35 -12.99
C HIS A 404 23.11 -7.67 -12.45
N PRO A 405 23.96 -8.70 -12.27
CA PRO A 405 23.53 -10.00 -11.76
C PRO A 405 22.86 -9.90 -10.39
N ILE A 406 21.80 -10.70 -10.19
CA ILE A 406 21.11 -10.78 -8.90
C ILE A 406 22.09 -11.32 -7.84
N PRO A 407 22.21 -10.68 -6.67
CA PRO A 407 23.08 -11.16 -5.59
C PRO A 407 22.81 -12.62 -5.25
N ARG A 408 23.89 -13.37 -5.00
CA ARG A 408 23.78 -14.78 -4.59
C ARG A 408 23.30 -14.83 -3.13
N GLU A 409 22.40 -15.76 -2.84
CA GLU A 409 21.98 -16.03 -1.47
C GLU A 409 22.55 -17.36 -0.98
N HIS A 410 23.30 -17.32 0.12
CA HIS A 410 23.97 -18.51 0.70
C HIS A 410 24.75 -19.31 -0.36
N GLY A 411 25.50 -18.62 -1.23
CA GLY A 411 26.31 -19.21 -2.29
C GLY A 411 25.54 -19.75 -3.50
N ARG A 412 24.22 -19.76 -3.47
CA ARG A 412 23.36 -20.25 -4.58
C ARG A 412 22.90 -19.11 -5.48
N ALA A 413 22.93 -19.32 -6.78
CA ALA A 413 22.51 -18.33 -7.77
C ALA A 413 20.98 -18.13 -7.72
N VAL A 414 20.57 -16.86 -7.73
CA VAL A 414 19.17 -16.43 -7.92
C VAL A 414 19.00 -16.11 -9.41
N ARG A 415 17.99 -16.70 -10.06
CA ARG A 415 17.76 -16.56 -11.50
C ARG A 415 16.30 -16.31 -11.79
N ILE A 416 16.01 -15.32 -12.64
CA ILE A 416 14.73 -15.15 -13.30
C ILE A 416 14.76 -15.99 -14.58
N TYR A 417 13.79 -16.85 -14.75
CA TYR A 417 13.66 -17.70 -15.93
C TYR A 417 12.99 -16.93 -17.08
N TYR A 418 11.84 -16.32 -16.76
CA TYR A 418 11.09 -15.47 -17.69
C TYR A 418 10.21 -14.48 -16.93
N ALA A 419 9.68 -13.51 -17.67
CA ALA A 419 8.72 -12.53 -17.22
C ALA A 419 7.49 -12.55 -18.14
N ALA A 420 6.30 -12.46 -17.54
CA ALA A 420 5.05 -12.38 -18.29
C ALA A 420 4.11 -11.37 -17.64
N GLN A 421 3.52 -10.49 -18.46
CA GLN A 421 2.48 -9.61 -17.98
C GLN A 421 1.19 -10.42 -17.84
N PHE A 422 0.52 -10.34 -16.69
CA PHE A 422 -0.70 -11.09 -16.40
C PHE A 422 -1.93 -10.20 -16.17
N ASP A 423 -1.72 -8.87 -16.04
CA ASP A 423 -2.82 -7.92 -15.88
C ASP A 423 -2.41 -6.52 -16.38
N THR A 424 -3.42 -5.70 -16.65
CA THR A 424 -3.30 -4.28 -17.04
C THR A 424 -3.98 -3.40 -16.01
N ALA A 425 -3.83 -2.08 -16.09
CA ALA A 425 -4.49 -1.10 -15.22
C ALA A 425 -4.23 -1.25 -13.69
N ALA A 426 -2.98 -1.27 -13.22
CA ALA A 426 -1.68 -1.01 -13.86
C ALA A 426 -1.01 -2.28 -14.42
N PRO A 427 0.07 -2.16 -15.25
CA PRO A 427 0.81 -3.32 -15.72
C PRO A 427 1.37 -4.17 -14.58
N LYS A 428 0.89 -5.43 -14.46
CA LYS A 428 1.35 -6.40 -13.48
C LYS A 428 2.13 -7.50 -14.20
N ILE A 429 3.38 -7.71 -13.78
CA ILE A 429 4.33 -8.59 -14.43
C ILE A 429 4.81 -9.65 -13.44
N ALA A 430 4.56 -10.90 -13.73
CA ALA A 430 5.12 -12.03 -12.99
C ALA A 430 6.59 -12.24 -13.40
N LEU A 431 7.48 -12.36 -12.41
CA LEU A 431 8.87 -12.74 -12.59
C LEU A 431 9.04 -14.19 -12.12
N VAL A 432 9.01 -15.13 -13.05
CA VAL A 432 9.14 -16.55 -12.70
C VAL A 432 10.61 -16.88 -12.46
N MET A 433 10.92 -17.38 -11.26
CA MET A 433 12.30 -17.53 -10.79
C MET A 433 12.46 -18.70 -9.81
N ASN A 434 13.72 -19.09 -9.55
CA ASN A 434 14.03 -20.21 -8.64
C ASN A 434 13.84 -19.86 -7.16
N LYS A 435 14.00 -18.58 -6.76
CA LYS A 435 13.98 -18.13 -5.36
C LYS A 435 13.28 -16.78 -5.21
N PRO A 436 11.93 -16.74 -5.24
CA PRO A 436 11.17 -15.49 -5.19
C PRO A 436 11.44 -14.63 -3.95
N LYS A 437 11.58 -15.28 -2.79
CA LYS A 437 11.81 -14.60 -1.50
C LYS A 437 13.17 -13.92 -1.38
N CYS A 438 14.09 -14.20 -2.31
CA CYS A 438 15.47 -13.69 -2.28
C CYS A 438 15.63 -12.45 -3.15
N LEU A 439 14.59 -11.99 -3.82
CA LEU A 439 14.66 -10.81 -4.68
C LEU A 439 14.37 -9.55 -3.83
N HIS A 440 15.47 -8.86 -3.49
CA HIS A 440 15.38 -7.66 -2.65
C HIS A 440 14.62 -6.52 -3.36
N PHE A 441 13.90 -5.69 -2.61
CA PHE A 441 13.11 -4.58 -3.14
C PHE A 441 13.93 -3.59 -4.00
N SER A 442 15.21 -3.37 -3.66
CA SER A 442 16.10 -2.51 -4.46
C SER A 442 16.35 -3.06 -5.86
N TYR A 443 16.41 -4.40 -6.00
CA TYR A 443 16.55 -5.03 -7.31
C TYR A 443 15.26 -4.95 -8.13
N LEU A 444 14.10 -5.11 -7.48
CA LEU A 444 12.80 -4.86 -8.13
C LEU A 444 12.71 -3.43 -8.68
N ARG A 445 13.14 -2.43 -7.89
CA ARG A 445 13.20 -1.03 -8.32
C ARG A 445 14.16 -0.83 -9.50
N TYR A 446 15.30 -1.50 -9.51
CA TYR A 446 16.22 -1.50 -10.64
C TYR A 446 15.56 -2.03 -11.91
N LEU A 447 14.88 -3.19 -11.84
CA LEU A 447 14.16 -3.76 -12.97
C LEU A 447 13.02 -2.86 -13.45
N GLN A 448 12.26 -2.25 -12.53
CA GLN A 448 11.24 -1.25 -12.90
C GLN A 448 11.83 -0.08 -13.68
N ASN A 449 13.01 0.41 -13.29
CA ASN A 449 13.69 1.50 -13.99
C ASN A 449 14.15 1.06 -15.40
N GLN A 450 14.65 -0.17 -15.57
CA GLN A 450 15.02 -0.72 -16.88
C GLN A 450 13.80 -0.87 -17.81
N LEU A 451 12.66 -1.32 -17.26
CA LEU A 451 11.42 -1.38 -18.01
C LEU A 451 10.95 0.01 -18.44
N ARG A 452 11.03 1.01 -17.57
CA ARG A 452 10.70 2.40 -17.90
C ARG A 452 11.61 3.03 -18.95
N ALA A 453 12.88 2.63 -18.98
CA ALA A 453 13.82 3.08 -20.02
C ALA A 453 13.52 2.46 -21.40
N SER A 454 12.87 1.30 -21.43
CA SER A 454 12.60 0.54 -22.66
C SER A 454 11.18 0.68 -23.20
N PHE A 455 10.23 1.07 -22.34
CA PHE A 455 8.81 1.24 -22.66
C PHE A 455 8.28 2.59 -22.19
N GLU A 456 7.31 3.14 -22.93
CA GLU A 456 6.61 4.36 -22.53
C GLU A 456 5.66 4.08 -21.36
N LEU A 457 6.17 4.18 -20.13
CA LEU A 457 5.43 3.91 -18.89
C LEU A 457 5.28 5.16 -18.00
N GLY A 458 5.34 6.35 -18.61
CA GLY A 458 5.14 7.61 -17.90
C GLY A 458 3.75 7.68 -17.29
N GLY A 459 3.66 8.13 -16.04
CA GLY A 459 2.41 8.29 -15.31
C GLY A 459 1.82 7.00 -14.74
N THR A 460 2.38 5.82 -15.03
CA THR A 460 1.82 4.55 -14.57
C THR A 460 2.77 3.79 -13.64
N PRO A 461 2.29 3.20 -12.54
CA PRO A 461 3.08 2.25 -11.75
C PRO A 461 3.29 0.95 -12.53
N VAL A 462 4.41 0.28 -12.27
CA VAL A 462 4.71 -1.07 -12.78
C VAL A 462 4.84 -2.00 -11.59
N ILE A 463 4.05 -3.06 -11.58
CA ILE A 463 4.01 -4.00 -10.46
C ILE A 463 4.75 -5.27 -10.87
N LEU A 464 5.90 -5.53 -10.23
CA LEU A 464 6.67 -6.75 -10.44
C LEU A 464 6.40 -7.73 -9.31
N VAL A 465 6.00 -8.95 -9.66
CA VAL A 465 5.62 -9.97 -8.69
C VAL A 465 6.52 -11.20 -8.86
N PRO A 466 7.51 -11.41 -7.96
CA PRO A 466 8.34 -12.61 -7.98
C PRO A 466 7.52 -13.86 -7.68
N ARG A 467 7.64 -14.92 -8.51
CA ARG A 467 6.96 -16.21 -8.34
C ARG A 467 7.91 -17.38 -8.58
N GLY A 468 7.68 -18.47 -7.84
CA GLY A 468 8.34 -19.75 -8.10
C GLY A 468 7.80 -20.39 -9.37
N ARG A 469 8.60 -21.25 -9.99
CA ARG A 469 8.11 -22.11 -11.07
C ARG A 469 7.06 -23.07 -10.49
N GLY A 470 5.85 -23.11 -11.06
CA GLY A 470 4.81 -24.05 -10.68
C GLY A 470 5.33 -25.49 -10.82
N LYS A 471 4.89 -26.41 -9.95
CA LYS A 471 5.17 -27.85 -10.16
C LYS A 471 4.49 -28.26 -11.46
N SER A 472 5.27 -28.76 -12.41
CA SER A 472 4.72 -29.37 -13.63
C SER A 472 3.77 -30.51 -13.25
N LYS A 473 2.67 -30.68 -13.97
CA LYS A 473 1.67 -31.75 -13.79
C LYS A 473 2.26 -33.15 -13.84
N GLU A 474 3.52 -33.30 -14.21
CA GLU A 474 4.23 -34.59 -14.34
C GLU A 474 4.78 -35.15 -13.01
N GLU A 475 4.87 -34.34 -11.93
CA GLU A 475 5.35 -34.86 -10.61
C GLU A 475 4.25 -35.41 -9.68
N ASN A 476 3.00 -35.49 -10.14
CA ASN A 476 1.89 -36.08 -9.36
C ASN A 476 1.57 -37.53 -9.75
N ASN A 477 2.44 -38.25 -10.50
CA ASN A 477 2.28 -39.63 -10.91
C ASN A 477 3.46 -40.54 -10.48
N GLU A 478 4.11 -40.24 -9.35
CA GLU A 478 5.00 -41.19 -8.68
C GLU A 478 4.56 -41.44 -7.23
#